data_94a327ac1f19f5864d8a3beb97dcfd16
#
_entry.id   94a327ac1f19f5864d8a3beb97dcfd16
#
_cell.length_a   1.000
_cell.length_b   1.000
_cell.length_c   1.000
_cell.angle_alpha   90.00
_cell.angle_beta   90.00
_cell.angle_gamma   90.00
#
_symmetry.space_group_name_H-M   'P 1'
#
loop_
_entity.id
_entity.type
_entity.pdbx_description
1 polymer ?
#
loop_
_entity_poly.entity_id
_entity_poly.type
_entity_poly.pdbx_seq_one_letter_code
_entity_poly.pdbx_strand_id
1 'polypeptide(L)'
;MRKLIYFSIIFFCFSCDNKKEPIPSYYQELEDLREINDQLIKSNSKDLSSIYQLGISIKNQSLNLYVRYHKNFNDEENEFLLQCAATGSEAAQKYKDAVDYFLKAQRKFPESDNAPVYLHNRARILDNILMDKNNARLAFEELIELYPNHPLSENSKVYLDNVFGKSNEEILNILK
;
A
#
# COMPACT_ATOMS: atom_id res chain seq x y z
N MET A 1 53.95 -45.17 -48.34
CA MET A 1 53.97 -43.84 -47.77
C MET A 1 52.55 -43.52 -47.26
N ARG A 2 52.31 -43.63 -45.91
CA ARG A 2 51.02 -43.37 -45.28
C ARG A 2 51.04 -41.94 -44.77
N LYS A 3 50.18 -41.04 -45.33
CA LYS A 3 50.00 -39.68 -44.80
C LYS A 3 49.01 -39.74 -43.67
N LEU A 4 49.45 -39.43 -42.42
CA LEU A 4 48.60 -39.15 -41.26
C LEU A 4 48.02 -37.73 -41.41
N ILE A 5 46.70 -37.66 -41.46
CA ILE A 5 45.96 -36.38 -41.42
C ILE A 5 45.61 -36.16 -39.93
N TYR A 6 46.24 -35.17 -39.29
CA TYR A 6 45.86 -34.69 -37.97
C TYR A 6 44.60 -33.84 -38.10
N PHE A 7 43.49 -34.35 -37.53
CA PHE A 7 42.24 -33.62 -37.41
C PHE A 7 42.30 -32.83 -36.09
N SER A 8 42.58 -31.52 -36.23
CA SER A 8 42.61 -30.61 -35.08
C SER A 8 41.19 -30.28 -34.67
N ILE A 9 40.69 -30.84 -33.58
CA ILE A 9 39.41 -30.52 -32.99
C ILE A 9 39.56 -29.20 -32.20
N ILE A 10 39.08 -28.10 -32.78
CA ILE A 10 38.99 -26.81 -32.10
C ILE A 10 37.77 -26.87 -31.16
N PHE A 11 38.05 -27.00 -29.86
CA PHE A 11 37.04 -26.89 -28.83
C PHE A 11 36.67 -25.39 -28.69
N PHE A 12 35.56 -25.00 -29.26
CA PHE A 12 34.93 -23.69 -28.91
C PHE A 12 34.33 -23.78 -27.54
N CYS A 13 35.05 -23.31 -26.51
CA CYS A 13 34.51 -23.03 -25.23
C CYS A 13 33.57 -21.84 -25.37
N PHE A 14 32.26 -22.07 -25.51
CA PHE A 14 31.26 -21.05 -25.27
C PHE A 14 31.28 -20.72 -23.77
N SER A 15 32.06 -19.70 -23.41
CA SER A 15 31.92 -19.04 -22.11
C SER A 15 30.58 -18.33 -22.15
N CYS A 16 29.56 -18.93 -21.52
CA CYS A 16 28.35 -18.21 -21.15
C CYS A 16 28.73 -17.18 -20.10
N ASP A 17 29.10 -16.02 -20.55
CA ASP A 17 29.23 -14.83 -19.71
C ASP A 17 27.81 -14.47 -19.27
N ASN A 18 27.40 -14.94 -18.09
CA ASN A 18 26.17 -14.58 -17.43
C ASN A 18 26.26 -13.12 -17.00
N LYS A 19 26.23 -12.20 -17.97
CA LYS A 19 26.01 -10.77 -17.70
C LYS A 19 24.60 -10.67 -17.14
N LYS A 20 24.46 -10.59 -15.81
CA LYS A 20 23.21 -10.15 -15.19
C LYS A 20 22.86 -8.83 -15.83
N GLU A 21 21.71 -8.76 -16.49
CA GLU A 21 21.21 -7.49 -17.00
C GLU A 21 21.16 -6.49 -15.84
N PRO A 22 21.56 -5.23 -16.06
CA PRO A 22 21.53 -4.23 -15.00
C PRO A 22 20.08 -4.06 -14.55
N ILE A 23 19.87 -4.10 -13.23
CA ILE A 23 18.54 -3.88 -12.64
C ILE A 23 18.06 -2.50 -13.10
N PRO A 24 16.86 -2.39 -13.71
CA PRO A 24 16.33 -1.10 -14.12
C PRO A 24 16.26 -0.11 -12.96
N SER A 25 16.58 1.16 -13.21
CA SER A 25 16.66 2.20 -12.16
C SER A 25 15.37 2.37 -11.35
N TYR A 26 14.20 2.09 -11.96
CA TYR A 26 12.92 2.18 -11.26
C TYR A 26 12.73 1.12 -10.15
N TYR A 27 13.41 -0.02 -10.24
CA TYR A 27 13.44 -0.97 -9.13
C TYR A 27 14.29 -0.46 -7.96
N GLN A 28 15.38 0.24 -8.22
CA GLN A 28 16.13 0.88 -7.16
C GLN A 28 15.29 1.98 -6.48
N GLU A 29 14.59 2.80 -7.27
CA GLU A 29 13.67 3.83 -6.73
C GLU A 29 12.54 3.18 -5.88
N LEU A 30 12.06 1.98 -6.24
CA LEU A 30 11.08 1.23 -5.47
C LEU A 30 11.64 0.73 -4.14
N GLU A 31 12.87 0.20 -4.13
CA GLU A 31 13.54 -0.22 -2.89
C GLU A 31 13.81 0.96 -1.96
N ASP A 32 14.26 2.09 -2.49
CA ASP A 32 14.43 3.32 -1.71
C ASP A 32 13.10 3.76 -1.05
N LEU A 33 11.97 3.63 -1.77
CA LEU A 33 10.63 3.89 -1.22
C LEU A 33 10.27 2.89 -0.12
N ARG A 34 10.61 1.60 -0.26
CA ARG A 34 10.38 0.59 0.79
C ARG A 34 11.13 0.96 2.06
N GLU A 35 12.39 1.36 1.95
CA GLU A 35 13.20 1.79 3.10
C GLU A 35 12.60 3.00 3.83
N ILE A 36 12.14 4.01 3.09
CA ILE A 36 11.51 5.20 3.68
C ILE A 36 10.17 4.85 4.32
N ASN A 37 9.39 3.97 3.70
CA ASN A 37 8.12 3.49 4.28
C ASN A 37 8.37 2.69 5.57
N ASP A 38 9.40 1.86 5.62
CA ASP A 38 9.83 1.16 6.82
C ASP A 38 10.24 2.12 7.94
N GLN A 39 10.90 3.23 7.61
CA GLN A 39 11.23 4.27 8.59
C GLN A 39 9.97 4.90 9.17
N LEU A 40 8.94 5.16 8.36
CA LEU A 40 7.66 5.66 8.84
C LEU A 40 6.98 4.68 9.80
N ILE A 41 6.94 3.39 9.45
CA ILE A 41 6.34 2.33 10.27
C ILE A 41 7.06 2.19 11.63
N LYS A 42 8.39 2.32 11.63
CA LYS A 42 9.24 2.22 12.84
C LYS A 42 9.34 3.53 13.61
N SER A 43 8.81 4.63 13.07
CA SER A 43 8.93 5.96 13.68
C SER A 43 8.20 6.03 15.03
N ASN A 44 8.81 6.74 15.98
CA ASN A 44 8.16 7.00 17.25
C ASN A 44 7.13 8.14 17.08
N SER A 45 5.89 7.90 17.51
CA SER A 45 4.78 8.86 17.43
C SER A 45 5.04 10.21 18.13
N LYS A 46 6.14 10.35 18.86
CA LYS A 46 6.52 11.61 19.53
C LYS A 46 7.13 12.66 18.60
N ASP A 47 7.68 12.26 17.44
CA ASP A 47 8.24 13.20 16.47
C ASP A 47 7.28 13.43 15.30
N LEU A 48 6.26 14.22 15.54
CA LEU A 48 5.24 14.55 14.55
C LEU A 48 5.82 15.28 13.32
N SER A 49 6.91 16.06 13.48
CA SER A 49 7.53 16.75 12.37
C SER A 49 8.21 15.78 11.41
N SER A 50 8.95 14.82 11.96
CA SER A 50 9.60 13.77 11.15
C SER A 50 8.56 12.91 10.43
N ILE A 51 7.50 12.48 11.13
CA ILE A 51 6.39 11.72 10.53
C ILE A 51 5.76 12.49 9.36
N TYR A 52 5.51 13.78 9.54
CA TYR A 52 4.94 14.63 8.48
C TYR A 52 5.86 14.70 7.25
N GLN A 53 7.17 14.90 7.44
CA GLN A 53 8.14 14.98 6.34
C GLN A 53 8.29 13.63 5.62
N LEU A 54 8.37 12.53 6.37
CA LEU A 54 8.36 11.17 5.80
C LEU A 54 7.09 10.92 4.99
N GLY A 55 5.93 11.32 5.52
CA GLY A 55 4.65 11.19 4.82
C GLY A 55 4.64 11.92 3.48
N ILE A 56 5.13 13.17 3.42
CA ILE A 56 5.27 13.94 2.17
C ILE A 56 6.20 13.21 1.19
N SER A 57 7.35 12.73 1.67
CA SER A 57 8.34 12.04 0.84
C SER A 57 7.75 10.76 0.23
N ILE A 58 7.15 9.91 1.06
CA ILE A 58 6.52 8.64 0.65
C ILE A 58 5.42 8.90 -0.37
N LYS A 59 4.49 9.82 -0.08
CA LYS A 59 3.42 10.19 -1.01
C LYS A 59 3.98 10.59 -2.38
N ASN A 60 4.93 11.51 -2.41
CA ASN A 60 5.46 12.05 -3.66
C ASN A 60 6.23 11.01 -4.46
N GLN A 61 7.07 10.20 -3.82
CA GLN A 61 7.84 9.16 -4.47
C GLN A 61 6.95 8.05 -5.02
N SER A 62 5.99 7.57 -4.23
CA SER A 62 5.06 6.52 -4.66
C SER A 62 4.22 6.96 -5.86
N LEU A 63 3.70 8.18 -5.86
CA LEU A 63 2.94 8.72 -7.00
C LEU A 63 3.81 8.92 -8.24
N ASN A 64 5.03 9.40 -8.07
CA ASN A 64 5.97 9.56 -9.18
C ASN A 64 6.27 8.20 -9.84
N LEU A 65 6.60 7.18 -9.04
CA LEU A 65 6.84 5.82 -9.52
C LEU A 65 5.59 5.26 -10.21
N TYR A 66 4.43 5.40 -9.59
CA TYR A 66 3.17 4.92 -10.15
C TYR A 66 2.86 5.56 -11.52
N VAL A 67 3.00 6.88 -11.63
CA VAL A 67 2.71 7.60 -12.89
C VAL A 67 3.68 7.20 -13.99
N ARG A 68 4.96 7.06 -13.68
CA ARG A 68 6.02 6.77 -14.67
C ARG A 68 6.08 5.31 -15.06
N TYR A 69 5.86 4.39 -14.12
CA TYR A 69 6.27 2.98 -14.27
C TYR A 69 5.22 1.94 -13.91
N HIS A 70 3.96 2.29 -13.65
CA HIS A 70 2.93 1.30 -13.28
C HIS A 70 2.77 0.15 -14.29
N LYS A 71 3.14 0.36 -15.55
CA LYS A 71 3.11 -0.68 -16.59
C LYS A 71 4.30 -1.65 -16.54
N ASN A 72 5.35 -1.27 -15.81
CA ASN A 72 6.57 -2.07 -15.64
C ASN A 72 6.51 -2.91 -14.37
N PHE A 73 5.65 -2.53 -13.43
CA PHE A 73 5.44 -3.20 -12.16
C PHE A 73 4.31 -4.22 -12.24
N ASN A 74 4.41 -5.29 -11.44
CA ASN A 74 3.33 -6.23 -11.24
C ASN A 74 2.22 -5.63 -10.35
N ASP A 75 1.16 -6.41 -10.09
CA ASP A 75 0.03 -5.93 -9.30
C ASP A 75 0.40 -5.68 -7.83
N GLU A 76 1.24 -6.53 -7.23
CA GLU A 76 1.72 -6.36 -5.85
C GLU A 76 2.53 -5.07 -5.68
N GLU A 77 3.44 -4.78 -6.62
CA GLU A 77 4.24 -3.55 -6.61
C GLU A 77 3.35 -2.32 -6.84
N ASN A 78 2.40 -2.39 -7.76
CA ASN A 78 1.45 -1.31 -8.01
C ASN A 78 0.50 -1.08 -6.81
N GLU A 79 0.07 -2.13 -6.14
CA GLU A 79 -0.70 -2.05 -4.90
C GLU A 79 0.11 -1.37 -3.80
N PHE A 80 1.36 -1.80 -3.59
CA PHE A 80 2.27 -1.17 -2.64
C PHE A 80 2.44 0.33 -2.90
N LEU A 81 2.58 0.76 -4.17
CA LEU A 81 2.67 2.19 -4.51
C LEU A 81 1.41 2.96 -4.12
N LEU A 82 0.21 2.42 -4.36
CA LEU A 82 -1.03 3.07 -3.97
C LEU A 82 -1.23 3.08 -2.44
N GLN A 83 -0.83 2.01 -1.77
CA GLN A 83 -0.80 1.96 -0.30
C GLN A 83 0.13 3.03 0.27
N CYS A 84 1.35 3.17 -0.25
CA CYS A 84 2.28 4.21 0.15
C CYS A 84 1.73 5.62 -0.12
N ALA A 85 1.05 5.83 -1.25
CA ALA A 85 0.39 7.11 -1.52
C ALA A 85 -0.69 7.43 -0.48
N ALA A 86 -1.47 6.44 -0.05
CA ALA A 86 -2.51 6.61 0.96
C ALA A 86 -1.93 6.86 2.36
N THR A 87 -1.03 5.97 2.83
CA THR A 87 -0.42 6.06 4.17
C THR A 87 0.49 7.28 4.31
N GLY A 88 1.26 7.60 3.26
CA GLY A 88 2.07 8.81 3.21
C GLY A 88 1.20 10.08 3.23
N SER A 89 0.05 10.08 2.54
CA SER A 89 -0.92 11.18 2.62
C SER A 89 -1.49 11.34 4.02
N GLU A 90 -1.84 10.25 4.70
CA GLU A 90 -2.33 10.29 6.09
C GLU A 90 -1.26 10.84 7.03
N ALA A 91 -0.03 10.34 6.97
CA ALA A 91 1.10 10.82 7.76
C ALA A 91 1.42 12.30 7.50
N ALA A 92 1.26 12.76 6.27
CA ALA A 92 1.37 14.17 5.87
C ALA A 92 0.11 15.01 6.16
N GLN A 93 -0.86 14.46 6.92
CA GLN A 93 -2.13 15.11 7.25
C GLN A 93 -2.94 15.59 6.02
N LYS A 94 -2.71 14.96 4.86
CA LYS A 94 -3.48 15.18 3.63
C LYS A 94 -4.64 14.18 3.57
N TYR A 95 -5.53 14.29 4.54
CA TYR A 95 -6.55 13.28 4.82
C TYR A 95 -7.53 13.03 3.67
N LYS A 96 -7.90 14.06 2.89
CA LYS A 96 -8.73 13.88 1.68
C LYS A 96 -8.02 13.04 0.64
N ASP A 97 -6.73 13.33 0.39
CA ASP A 97 -5.91 12.55 -0.53
C ASP A 97 -5.78 11.09 -0.04
N ALA A 98 -5.57 10.88 1.28
CA ALA A 98 -5.50 9.55 1.87
C ALA A 98 -6.78 8.73 1.61
N VAL A 99 -7.95 9.33 1.85
CA VAL A 99 -9.27 8.72 1.57
C VAL A 99 -9.39 8.29 0.11
N ASP A 100 -8.97 9.16 -0.83
CA ASP A 100 -9.05 8.89 -2.27
C ASP A 100 -8.08 7.78 -2.70
N TYR A 101 -6.84 7.77 -2.16
CA TYR A 101 -5.88 6.73 -2.50
C TYR A 101 -6.22 5.38 -1.88
N PHE A 102 -6.76 5.33 -0.66
CA PHE A 102 -7.28 4.08 -0.09
C PHE A 102 -8.41 3.50 -0.95
N LEU A 103 -9.36 4.34 -1.38
CA LEU A 103 -10.43 3.91 -2.27
C LEU A 103 -9.88 3.41 -3.63
N LYS A 104 -8.89 4.12 -4.18
CA LYS A 104 -8.25 3.72 -5.45
C LYS A 104 -7.52 2.38 -5.32
N ALA A 105 -6.81 2.15 -4.22
CA ALA A 105 -6.12 0.88 -3.95
C ALA A 105 -7.13 -0.27 -3.87
N GLN A 106 -8.18 -0.13 -3.06
CA GLN A 106 -9.21 -1.15 -2.92
C GLN A 106 -9.91 -1.46 -4.26
N ARG A 107 -10.31 -0.44 -5.03
CA ARG A 107 -10.99 -0.65 -6.30
C ARG A 107 -10.12 -1.30 -7.36
N LYS A 108 -8.83 -1.03 -7.34
CA LYS A 108 -7.88 -1.60 -8.29
C LYS A 108 -7.46 -3.02 -7.93
N PHE A 109 -7.40 -3.33 -6.64
CA PHE A 109 -6.95 -4.62 -6.11
C PHE A 109 -7.98 -5.20 -5.12
N PRO A 110 -9.24 -5.47 -5.57
CA PRO A 110 -10.31 -5.89 -4.66
C PRO A 110 -10.10 -7.29 -4.08
N GLU A 111 -9.28 -8.13 -4.73
CA GLU A 111 -8.94 -9.49 -4.28
C GLU A 111 -7.71 -9.54 -3.37
N SER A 112 -7.08 -8.40 -3.10
CA SER A 112 -5.93 -8.34 -2.19
C SER A 112 -6.36 -8.55 -0.75
N ASP A 113 -5.52 -9.23 0.04
CA ASP A 113 -5.68 -9.36 1.49
C ASP A 113 -5.72 -8.01 2.21
N ASN A 114 -5.17 -6.95 1.60
CA ASN A 114 -5.19 -5.59 2.13
C ASN A 114 -6.45 -4.80 1.76
N ALA A 115 -7.25 -5.24 0.80
CA ALA A 115 -8.42 -4.49 0.33
C ALA A 115 -9.42 -4.14 1.45
N PRO A 116 -9.73 -5.03 2.41
CA PRO A 116 -10.55 -4.69 3.58
C PRO A 116 -9.91 -3.62 4.47
N VAL A 117 -8.57 -3.66 4.61
CA VAL A 117 -7.81 -2.68 5.41
C VAL A 117 -7.91 -1.28 4.79
N TYR A 118 -7.89 -1.19 3.46
CA TYR A 118 -8.04 0.09 2.76
C TYR A 118 -9.41 0.72 3.01
N LEU A 119 -10.50 -0.05 2.91
CA LEU A 119 -11.85 0.44 3.22
C LEU A 119 -12.00 0.85 4.69
N HIS A 120 -11.45 0.06 5.60
CA HIS A 120 -11.46 0.40 7.02
C HIS A 120 -10.73 1.71 7.31
N ASN A 121 -9.53 1.89 6.78
CA ASN A 121 -8.76 3.13 6.97
C ASN A 121 -9.47 4.33 6.36
N ARG A 122 -10.06 4.18 5.17
CA ARG A 122 -10.91 5.21 4.54
C ARG A 122 -12.07 5.60 5.46
N ALA A 123 -12.82 4.63 5.97
CA ALA A 123 -13.96 4.87 6.86
C ALA A 123 -13.54 5.58 8.15
N ARG A 124 -12.45 5.13 8.78
CA ARG A 124 -11.87 5.71 9.99
C ARG A 124 -11.45 7.17 9.81
N ILE A 125 -10.81 7.52 8.70
CA ILE A 125 -10.40 8.90 8.40
C ILE A 125 -11.63 9.78 8.18
N LEU A 126 -12.60 9.30 7.42
CA LEU A 126 -13.86 10.02 7.19
C LEU A 126 -14.59 10.30 8.50
N ASP A 127 -14.66 9.31 9.37
CA ASP A 127 -15.38 9.39 10.65
C ASP A 127 -14.67 10.28 11.68
N ASN A 128 -13.41 9.94 12.00
CA ASN A 128 -12.75 10.50 13.17
C ASN A 128 -11.99 11.80 12.88
N ILE A 129 -11.64 12.06 11.62
CA ILE A 129 -10.79 13.19 11.26
C ILE A 129 -11.55 14.22 10.42
N LEU A 130 -12.21 13.76 9.35
CA LEU A 130 -12.95 14.63 8.46
C LEU A 130 -14.38 14.91 8.97
N MET A 131 -14.85 14.16 9.97
CA MET A 131 -16.20 14.26 10.56
C MET A 131 -17.32 14.10 9.51
N ASP A 132 -17.03 13.43 8.40
CA ASP A 132 -17.99 13.12 7.35
C ASP A 132 -18.71 11.80 7.66
N LYS A 133 -19.67 11.89 8.59
CA LYS A 133 -20.40 10.73 9.10
C LYS A 133 -21.16 9.96 8.01
N ASN A 134 -21.67 10.66 7.00
CA ASN A 134 -22.42 10.01 5.93
C ASN A 134 -21.52 9.13 5.08
N ASN A 135 -20.40 9.65 4.59
CA ASN A 135 -19.46 8.88 3.79
C ASN A 135 -18.69 7.85 4.61
N ALA A 136 -18.47 8.11 5.91
CA ALA A 136 -17.90 7.13 6.84
C ALA A 136 -18.80 5.89 6.98
N ARG A 137 -20.10 6.09 7.22
CA ARG A 137 -21.08 4.99 7.30
C ARG A 137 -21.08 4.16 6.01
N LEU A 138 -21.18 4.81 4.85
CA LEU A 138 -21.15 4.11 3.57
C LEU A 138 -19.87 3.29 3.37
N ALA A 139 -18.72 3.80 3.81
CA ALA A 139 -17.45 3.08 3.71
C ALA A 139 -17.37 1.86 4.65
N PHE A 140 -17.93 1.94 5.86
CA PHE A 140 -18.04 0.78 6.76
C PHE A 140 -19.03 -0.26 6.20
N GLU A 141 -20.16 0.17 5.67
CA GLU A 141 -21.16 -0.72 5.05
C GLU A 141 -20.57 -1.42 3.82
N GLU A 142 -19.83 -0.70 2.94
CA GLU A 142 -19.12 -1.26 1.80
C GLU A 142 -18.09 -2.33 2.23
N LEU A 143 -17.34 -2.09 3.32
CA LEU A 143 -16.42 -3.07 3.90
C LEU A 143 -17.15 -4.36 4.33
N ILE A 144 -18.27 -4.22 5.02
CA ILE A 144 -19.07 -5.34 5.52
C ILE A 144 -19.67 -6.15 4.37
N GLU A 145 -20.14 -5.47 3.33
CA GLU A 145 -20.76 -6.09 2.17
C GLU A 145 -19.75 -6.86 1.32
N LEU A 146 -18.61 -6.22 1.00
CA LEU A 146 -17.60 -6.79 0.09
C LEU A 146 -16.73 -7.87 0.76
N TYR A 147 -16.50 -7.75 2.07
CA TYR A 147 -15.58 -8.63 2.81
C TYR A 147 -16.22 -9.20 4.08
N PRO A 148 -17.38 -9.90 3.98
CA PRO A 148 -18.22 -10.26 5.14
C PRO A 148 -17.52 -11.16 6.17
N ASN A 149 -16.51 -11.93 5.74
CA ASN A 149 -15.78 -12.86 6.60
C ASN A 149 -14.47 -12.28 7.18
N HIS A 150 -14.16 -11.03 6.87
CA HIS A 150 -12.94 -10.40 7.36
C HIS A 150 -13.15 -9.83 8.80
N PRO A 151 -12.17 -9.98 9.71
CA PRO A 151 -12.31 -9.49 11.10
C PRO A 151 -12.67 -8.00 11.22
N LEU A 152 -12.19 -7.16 10.28
CA LEU A 152 -12.54 -5.73 10.26
C LEU A 152 -14.02 -5.50 9.95
N SER A 153 -14.69 -6.39 9.21
CA SER A 153 -16.11 -6.28 8.92
C SER A 153 -16.95 -6.55 10.17
N GLU A 154 -16.58 -7.56 10.96
CA GLU A 154 -17.23 -7.83 12.25
C GLU A 154 -17.05 -6.65 13.20
N ASN A 155 -15.82 -6.15 13.34
CA ASN A 155 -15.54 -4.97 14.16
C ASN A 155 -16.33 -3.74 13.69
N SER A 156 -16.47 -3.55 12.39
CA SER A 156 -17.23 -2.43 11.81
C SER A 156 -18.73 -2.54 12.10
N LYS A 157 -19.31 -3.74 12.06
CA LYS A 157 -20.71 -3.97 12.49
C LYS A 157 -20.91 -3.55 13.95
N VAL A 158 -20.07 -4.10 14.84
CA VAL A 158 -20.13 -3.76 16.26
C VAL A 158 -19.99 -2.25 16.47
N TYR A 159 -19.09 -1.60 15.75
CA TYR A 159 -18.89 -0.15 15.83
C TYR A 159 -20.13 0.62 15.35
N LEU A 160 -20.68 0.29 14.19
CA LEU A 160 -21.88 0.94 13.66
C LEU A 160 -23.09 0.80 14.57
N ASP A 161 -23.27 -0.36 15.18
CA ASP A 161 -24.44 -0.67 16.03
C ASP A 161 -24.34 0.01 17.40
N ASN A 162 -23.15 0.05 17.97
CA ASN A 162 -22.98 0.42 19.38
C ASN A 162 -22.34 1.78 19.63
N VAL A 163 -21.57 2.32 18.68
CA VAL A 163 -20.74 3.53 18.90
C VAL A 163 -21.03 4.63 17.91
N PHE A 164 -21.14 4.29 16.64
CA PHE A 164 -21.22 5.26 15.55
C PHE A 164 -22.39 6.24 15.72
N GLY A 165 -22.06 7.53 15.76
CA GLY A 165 -23.07 8.60 15.86
C GLY A 165 -23.70 8.77 17.25
N LYS A 166 -23.28 8.00 18.25
CA LYS A 166 -23.78 8.11 19.63
C LYS A 166 -22.94 9.07 20.45
N SER A 167 -23.58 9.71 21.42
CA SER A 167 -22.91 10.53 22.44
C SER A 167 -22.17 9.66 23.46
N ASN A 168 -21.22 10.23 24.18
CA ASN A 168 -20.51 9.53 25.25
C ASN A 168 -21.47 8.97 26.33
N GLU A 169 -22.56 9.67 26.62
CA GLU A 169 -23.56 9.21 27.59
C GLU A 169 -24.32 7.97 27.09
N GLU A 170 -24.72 7.96 25.83
CA GLU A 170 -25.35 6.79 25.19
C GLU A 170 -24.42 5.58 25.17
N ILE A 171 -23.12 5.78 24.84
CA ILE A 171 -22.13 4.70 24.85
C ILE A 171 -21.94 4.14 26.26
N LEU A 172 -21.83 4.99 27.29
CA LEU A 172 -21.70 4.55 28.69
C LEU A 172 -22.91 3.77 29.18
N ASN A 173 -24.12 4.06 28.68
CA ASN A 173 -25.33 3.32 29.00
C ASN A 173 -25.40 1.93 28.36
N ILE A 174 -24.77 1.73 27.21
CA ILE A 174 -24.67 0.40 26.56
C ILE A 174 -23.69 -0.51 27.31
N LEU A 175 -22.69 0.06 27.99
CA LEU A 175 -21.64 -0.70 28.65
C LEU A 175 -22.00 -1.09 30.11
N LYS A 176 -23.16 -0.68 30.61
CA LYS A 176 -23.68 -1.04 31.97
C LYS A 176 -24.55 -2.26 31.89
#